data_c622e12f45e6b2b8cb63d1ad383a85ef
#
_entry.id   c622e12f45e6b2b8cb63d1ad383a85ef
#
_cell.length_a   1.000
_cell.length_b   1.000
_cell.length_c   1.000
_cell.angle_alpha   90.00
_cell.angle_beta   90.00
_cell.angle_gamma   90.00
#
_symmetry.space_group_name_H-M   'P 1'
#
loop_
_entity.id
_entity.type
_entity.pdbx_description
1 polymer ?
#
loop_
_entity_poly.entity_id
_entity_poly.type
_entity_poly.pdbx_seq_one_letter_code
_entity_poly.pdbx_strand_id
1 'polypeptide(L)'
;EYYIKKVIRRHHDRSVSPEICTELLGLLHLLPEHLRCMYLHLWCLGLRISEVCTLKGNSYYKKDDETWIQLYQTKMKTYKRIPIAEGLYKIMQVYIRRNNIGPDEYLFKNKNGGAYLTQTFRERMKKFCKEQGIAEGEYLFQTHDYRHTVATFFYESGASLQSVRDYLRHSYQEMTEQYIDYVPQKIAKANDEYFKQPGNNLAVGLRKGGKRGR
;
A
#
# COMPACT_ATOMS: atom_id res chain seq x y z
N GLU A 1 -35.62 8.50 31.62
CA GLU A 1 -35.14 8.90 30.26
C GLU A 1 -33.61 8.91 30.24
N TYR A 2 -33.01 7.94 29.61
CA TYR A 2 -31.55 7.89 29.43
C TYR A 2 -31.18 8.76 28.21
N TYR A 3 -30.62 9.94 28.47
CA TYR A 3 -30.05 10.78 27.42
C TYR A 3 -28.73 10.17 26.93
N ILE A 4 -28.73 9.51 25.77
CA ILE A 4 -27.52 9.11 25.06
C ILE A 4 -26.90 10.39 24.47
N LYS A 5 -25.82 10.91 25.10
CA LYS A 5 -25.02 11.98 24.52
C LYS A 5 -24.50 11.51 23.16
N LYS A 6 -25.04 12.07 22.06
CA LYS A 6 -24.46 11.92 20.74
C LYS A 6 -23.05 12.55 20.78
N VAL A 7 -22.05 11.71 20.82
CA VAL A 7 -20.68 12.17 20.62
C VAL A 7 -20.55 12.60 19.16
N ILE A 8 -20.60 13.89 18.91
CA ILE A 8 -20.28 14.47 17.61
C ILE A 8 -18.79 14.21 17.39
N ARG A 9 -18.46 13.13 16.68
CA ARG A 9 -17.10 12.90 16.21
C ARG A 9 -16.78 14.00 15.21
N ARG A 10 -15.97 14.96 15.60
CA ARG A 10 -15.37 15.91 14.66
C ARG A 10 -14.60 15.10 13.64
N HIS A 11 -14.96 15.22 12.38
CA HIS A 11 -14.19 14.68 11.26
C HIS A 11 -12.86 15.45 11.21
N HIS A 12 -11.83 14.92 11.85
CA HIS A 12 -10.47 15.32 11.52
C HIS A 12 -10.11 14.63 10.20
N ASP A 13 -9.64 15.41 9.25
CA ASP A 13 -8.98 14.86 8.07
C ASP A 13 -7.80 14.03 8.54
N ARG A 14 -7.84 12.73 8.25
CA ARG A 14 -6.81 11.76 8.61
C ARG A 14 -5.88 11.45 7.44
N SER A 15 -6.01 12.20 6.35
CA SER A 15 -5.12 12.02 5.20
C SER A 15 -3.69 12.42 5.58
N VAL A 16 -2.73 11.65 5.10
CA VAL A 16 -1.32 12.01 5.23
C VAL A 16 -1.04 13.14 4.24
N SER A 17 -0.45 14.24 4.70
CA SER A 17 -0.17 15.36 3.83
C SER A 17 0.82 15.00 2.71
N PRO A 18 0.75 15.66 1.54
CA PRO A 18 1.69 15.43 0.44
C PRO A 18 3.15 15.62 0.85
N GLU A 19 3.42 16.58 1.74
CA GLU A 19 4.77 16.89 2.23
C GLU A 19 5.34 15.70 3.02
N ILE A 20 4.56 15.14 3.96
CA ILE A 20 4.94 13.96 4.74
C ILE A 20 5.15 12.76 3.82
N CYS A 21 4.25 12.55 2.84
CA CYS A 21 4.42 11.48 1.85
C CYS A 21 5.72 11.63 1.08
N THR A 22 6.04 12.83 0.61
CA THR A 22 7.26 13.13 -0.15
C THR A 22 8.52 12.91 0.70
N GLU A 23 8.52 13.41 1.92
CA GLU A 23 9.62 13.23 2.87
C GLU A 23 9.86 11.75 3.14
N LEU A 24 8.82 10.99 3.46
CA LEU A 24 8.92 9.57 3.76
C LEU A 24 9.35 8.74 2.55
N LEU A 25 8.83 9.04 1.35
CA LEU A 25 9.26 8.40 0.11
C LEU A 25 10.74 8.64 -0.17
N GLY A 26 11.25 9.85 0.07
CA GLY A 26 12.67 10.18 -0.07
C GLY A 26 13.58 9.37 0.85
N LEU A 27 13.09 8.98 2.02
CA LEU A 27 13.84 8.23 3.04
C LEU A 27 13.60 6.72 3.01
N LEU A 28 12.74 6.21 2.11
CA LEU A 28 12.45 4.76 2.03
C LEU A 28 13.68 3.89 1.81
N HIS A 29 14.72 4.42 1.16
CA HIS A 29 15.98 3.69 0.93
C HIS A 29 16.71 3.31 2.23
N LEU A 30 16.41 3.96 3.35
CA LEU A 30 16.96 3.65 4.67
C LEU A 30 16.22 2.50 5.37
N LEU A 31 15.00 2.18 4.93
CA LEU A 31 14.24 1.06 5.46
C LEU A 31 14.73 -0.29 4.91
N PRO A 32 14.63 -1.37 5.70
CA PRO A 32 14.74 -2.73 5.19
C PRO A 32 13.81 -2.97 4.00
N GLU A 33 14.28 -3.75 3.02
CA GLU A 33 13.58 -3.95 1.74
C GLU A 33 12.11 -4.39 1.91
N HIS A 34 11.85 -5.33 2.82
CA HIS A 34 10.49 -5.81 3.07
C HIS A 34 9.57 -4.72 3.61
N LEU A 35 10.04 -3.87 4.55
CA LEU A 35 9.23 -2.76 5.08
C LEU A 35 8.95 -1.70 4.00
N ARG A 36 9.92 -1.43 3.14
CA ARG A 36 9.78 -0.57 1.96
C ARG A 36 8.66 -1.06 1.05
N CYS A 37 8.73 -2.33 0.67
CA CYS A 37 7.72 -2.96 -0.18
C CYS A 37 6.34 -2.93 0.49
N MET A 38 6.23 -3.25 1.78
CA MET A 38 4.98 -3.17 2.52
C MET A 38 4.40 -1.75 2.54
N TYR A 39 5.25 -0.74 2.80
CA TYR A 39 4.82 0.66 2.78
C TYR A 39 4.28 1.09 1.41
N LEU A 40 4.93 0.69 0.32
CA LEU A 40 4.48 1.03 -1.03
C LEU A 40 3.05 0.53 -1.33
N HIS A 41 2.65 -0.61 -0.78
CA HIS A 41 1.27 -1.09 -0.93
C HIS A 41 0.25 -0.21 -0.19
N LEU A 42 0.63 0.33 0.98
CA LEU A 42 -0.23 1.28 1.69
C LEU A 42 -0.35 2.58 0.91
N TRP A 43 0.77 3.11 0.46
CA TRP A 43 0.82 4.39 -0.26
C TRP A 43 0.17 4.32 -1.64
N CYS A 44 0.49 3.29 -2.45
CA CYS A 44 -0.05 3.14 -3.79
C CYS A 44 -1.53 2.77 -3.82
N LEU A 45 -1.98 1.90 -2.92
CA LEU A 45 -3.25 1.20 -3.06
C LEU A 45 -4.21 1.41 -1.90
N GLY A 46 -3.77 2.01 -0.80
CA GLY A 46 -4.58 2.16 0.41
C GLY A 46 -5.02 0.82 1.02
N LEU A 47 -4.24 -0.25 0.84
CA LEU A 47 -4.56 -1.57 1.39
C LEU A 47 -4.55 -1.56 2.92
N ARG A 48 -5.32 -2.46 3.53
CA ARG A 48 -5.16 -2.72 4.96
C ARG A 48 -3.82 -3.43 5.20
N ILE A 49 -3.13 -3.09 6.27
CA ILE A 49 -1.85 -3.75 6.59
C ILE A 49 -2.02 -5.27 6.74
N SER A 50 -3.16 -5.76 7.22
CA SER A 50 -3.45 -7.20 7.27
C SER A 50 -3.52 -7.84 5.88
N GLU A 51 -4.02 -7.13 4.87
CA GLU A 51 -4.04 -7.60 3.49
C GLU A 51 -2.62 -7.68 2.93
N VAL A 52 -1.79 -6.67 3.21
CA VAL A 52 -0.37 -6.64 2.80
C VAL A 52 0.42 -7.79 3.44
N CYS A 53 0.22 -8.05 4.73
CA CYS A 53 0.92 -9.12 5.46
C CYS A 53 0.62 -10.52 4.92
N THR A 54 -0.51 -10.71 4.25
CA THR A 54 -0.94 -12.03 3.73
C THR A 54 -0.69 -12.22 2.24
N LEU A 55 -0.03 -11.26 1.57
CA LEU A 55 0.37 -11.39 0.17
C LEU A 55 1.35 -12.56 -0.03
N LYS A 56 1.20 -13.24 -1.16
CA LYS A 56 2.01 -14.40 -1.55
C LYS A 56 2.77 -14.16 -2.85
N GLY A 57 3.71 -15.02 -3.17
CA GLY A 57 4.49 -14.91 -4.40
C GLY A 57 3.66 -14.90 -5.68
N ASN A 58 2.51 -15.57 -5.68
CA ASN A 58 1.55 -15.61 -6.82
C ASN A 58 0.51 -14.48 -6.78
N SER A 59 0.63 -13.52 -5.86
CA SER A 59 -0.35 -12.43 -5.77
C SER A 59 -0.31 -11.46 -6.95
N TYR A 60 0.77 -11.41 -7.73
CA TYR A 60 0.95 -10.47 -8.85
C TYR A 60 0.92 -11.19 -10.18
N TYR A 61 0.12 -10.68 -11.13
CA TYR A 61 0.01 -11.27 -12.46
C TYR A 61 -0.24 -10.19 -13.52
N LYS A 62 -0.06 -10.57 -14.79
CA LYS A 62 -0.43 -9.77 -15.95
C LYS A 62 -1.66 -10.35 -16.61
N LYS A 63 -2.55 -9.49 -17.06
CA LYS A 63 -3.71 -9.81 -17.87
C LYS A 63 -3.95 -8.69 -18.87
N ASP A 64 -4.07 -9.00 -20.14
CA ASP A 64 -4.36 -8.03 -21.23
C ASP A 64 -3.43 -6.79 -21.18
N ASP A 65 -2.12 -7.04 -21.05
CA ASP A 65 -1.06 -6.02 -20.89
C ASP A 65 -1.13 -5.16 -19.61
N GLU A 66 -2.12 -5.36 -18.78
CA GLU A 66 -2.24 -4.70 -17.48
C GLU A 66 -1.61 -5.55 -16.36
N THR A 67 -1.17 -4.86 -15.33
CA THR A 67 -0.59 -5.47 -14.12
C THR A 67 -1.59 -5.44 -12.97
N TRP A 68 -1.74 -6.58 -12.31
CA TRP A 68 -2.77 -6.82 -11.31
C TRP A 68 -2.18 -7.40 -10.02
N ILE A 69 -2.87 -7.13 -8.91
CA ILE A 69 -2.66 -7.80 -7.63
C ILE A 69 -3.94 -8.53 -7.20
N GLN A 70 -3.78 -9.76 -6.73
CA GLN A 70 -4.84 -10.52 -6.06
C GLN A 70 -4.52 -10.66 -4.59
N LEU A 71 -5.45 -10.31 -3.72
CA LEU A 71 -5.29 -10.39 -2.27
C LEU A 71 -6.50 -11.07 -1.62
N TYR A 72 -6.25 -11.79 -0.54
CA TYR A 72 -7.29 -12.43 0.24
C TYR A 72 -7.82 -11.51 1.32
N GLN A 73 -9.12 -11.29 1.35
CA GLN A 73 -9.80 -10.50 2.37
C GLN A 73 -10.35 -11.43 3.46
N THR A 74 -9.64 -11.55 4.56
CA THR A 74 -9.98 -12.46 5.67
C THR A 74 -11.39 -12.21 6.23
N LYS A 75 -11.81 -10.94 6.34
CA LYS A 75 -13.16 -10.58 6.82
C LYS A 75 -14.28 -11.07 5.93
N MET A 76 -14.07 -11.03 4.60
CA MET A 76 -15.07 -11.35 3.59
C MET A 76 -14.94 -12.79 3.08
N LYS A 77 -13.87 -13.49 3.47
CA LYS A 77 -13.51 -14.85 3.00
C LYS A 77 -13.48 -14.96 1.47
N THR A 78 -13.02 -13.91 0.78
CA THR A 78 -12.99 -13.81 -0.67
C THR A 78 -11.70 -13.16 -1.17
N TYR A 79 -11.43 -13.34 -2.47
CA TYR A 79 -10.31 -12.68 -3.14
C TYR A 79 -10.75 -11.36 -3.75
N LYS A 80 -9.92 -10.33 -3.57
CA LYS A 80 -10.03 -9.06 -4.26
C LYS A 80 -8.92 -8.97 -5.31
N ARG A 81 -9.27 -8.49 -6.51
CA ARG A 81 -8.33 -8.23 -7.60
C ARG A 81 -8.40 -6.76 -7.97
N ILE A 82 -7.25 -6.13 -8.07
CA ILE A 82 -7.17 -4.71 -8.46
C ILE A 82 -6.00 -4.50 -9.43
N PRO A 83 -6.15 -3.66 -10.45
CA PRO A 83 -5.04 -3.23 -11.28
C PRO A 83 -4.08 -2.38 -10.45
N ILE A 84 -2.81 -2.51 -10.73
CA ILE A 84 -1.74 -1.79 -10.05
C ILE A 84 -0.81 -1.11 -11.05
N ALA A 85 -0.08 -0.10 -10.60
CA ALA A 85 0.96 0.53 -11.38
C ALA A 85 2.03 -0.48 -11.81
N GLU A 86 2.46 -0.40 -13.07
CA GLU A 86 3.54 -1.26 -13.59
C GLU A 86 4.82 -1.11 -12.78
N GLY A 87 5.11 0.09 -12.27
CA GLY A 87 6.25 0.34 -11.39
C GLY A 87 6.21 -0.50 -10.12
N LEU A 88 5.06 -0.57 -9.43
CA LEU A 88 4.90 -1.41 -8.25
C LEU A 88 5.04 -2.90 -8.61
N TYR A 89 4.42 -3.34 -9.70
CA TYR A 89 4.56 -4.71 -10.20
C TYR A 89 6.03 -5.09 -10.42
N LYS A 90 6.79 -4.25 -11.11
CA LYS A 90 8.22 -4.48 -11.38
C LYS A 90 9.05 -4.58 -10.11
N ILE A 91 8.79 -3.69 -9.14
CA ILE A 91 9.46 -3.72 -7.83
C ILE A 91 9.20 -5.07 -7.14
N MET A 92 7.94 -5.51 -7.11
CA MET A 92 7.58 -6.76 -6.45
C MET A 92 8.12 -8.00 -7.17
N GLN A 93 8.18 -8.00 -8.50
CA GLN A 93 8.82 -9.08 -9.26
C GLN A 93 10.33 -9.18 -8.96
N VAL A 94 11.00 -8.04 -8.78
CA VAL A 94 12.41 -8.01 -8.35
C VAL A 94 12.55 -8.55 -6.93
N TYR A 95 11.67 -8.12 -6.00
CA TYR A 95 11.68 -8.57 -4.62
C TYR A 95 11.48 -10.09 -4.52
N ILE A 96 10.48 -10.64 -5.22
CA ILE A 96 10.17 -12.09 -5.25
C ILE A 96 11.36 -12.90 -5.75
N ARG A 97 11.94 -12.50 -6.88
CA ARG A 97 13.10 -13.21 -7.47
C ARG A 97 14.33 -13.14 -6.58
N ARG A 98 14.64 -11.96 -6.02
CA ARG A 98 15.83 -11.75 -5.16
C ARG A 98 15.76 -12.58 -3.89
N ASN A 99 14.57 -12.74 -3.31
CA ASN A 99 14.36 -13.47 -2.08
C ASN A 99 13.96 -14.93 -2.30
N ASN A 100 13.96 -15.42 -3.55
CA ASN A 100 13.58 -16.80 -3.95
C ASN A 100 12.22 -17.23 -3.36
N ILE A 101 11.20 -16.34 -3.44
CA ILE A 101 9.90 -16.59 -2.85
C ILE A 101 9.06 -17.44 -3.79
N GLY A 102 8.62 -18.59 -3.30
CA GLY A 102 7.74 -19.50 -4.03
C GLY A 102 6.31 -18.95 -4.16
N PRO A 103 5.52 -19.50 -5.12
CA PRO A 103 4.18 -19.00 -5.43
C PRO A 103 3.24 -18.94 -4.21
N ASP A 104 3.28 -19.96 -3.35
CA ASP A 104 2.39 -20.11 -2.21
C ASP A 104 2.98 -19.59 -0.88
N GLU A 105 4.21 -19.11 -0.94
CA GLU A 105 4.88 -18.54 0.23
C GLU A 105 4.47 -17.09 0.47
N TYR A 106 4.42 -16.69 1.75
CA TYR A 106 4.22 -15.30 2.10
C TYR A 106 5.38 -14.43 1.61
N LEU A 107 5.06 -13.27 1.04
CA LEU A 107 6.06 -12.29 0.60
C LEU A 107 6.85 -11.74 1.79
N PHE A 108 6.15 -11.45 2.86
CA PHE A 108 6.69 -10.86 4.06
C PHE A 108 6.54 -11.86 5.19
N LYS A 109 7.65 -12.46 5.60
CA LYS A 109 7.67 -13.54 6.59
C LYS A 109 8.08 -13.03 7.97
N ASN A 110 7.44 -13.56 9.00
CA ASN A 110 7.91 -13.44 10.35
C ASN A 110 9.07 -14.44 10.60
N LYS A 111 9.65 -14.43 11.81
CA LYS A 111 10.76 -15.30 12.19
C LYS A 111 10.45 -16.80 12.06
N ASN A 112 9.17 -17.17 12.12
CA ASN A 112 8.72 -18.56 12.06
C ASN A 112 8.26 -18.97 10.64
N GLY A 113 8.49 -18.13 9.62
CA GLY A 113 8.10 -18.38 8.23
C GLY A 113 6.62 -18.09 7.91
N GLY A 114 5.81 -17.72 8.89
CA GLY A 114 4.42 -17.29 8.71
C GLY A 114 4.31 -15.85 8.23
N ALA A 115 3.07 -15.38 8.04
CA ALA A 115 2.80 -14.00 7.65
C ALA A 115 3.44 -12.99 8.61
N TYR A 116 3.90 -11.86 8.07
CA TYR A 116 4.45 -10.77 8.87
C TYR A 116 3.39 -10.20 9.82
N LEU A 117 3.79 -9.80 11.03
CA LEU A 117 2.85 -9.32 12.03
C LEU A 117 2.53 -7.84 11.79
N THR A 118 1.25 -7.52 11.73
CA THR A 118 0.77 -6.14 11.53
C THR A 118 1.27 -5.18 12.60
N GLN A 119 1.34 -5.65 13.85
CA GLN A 119 1.84 -4.86 14.97
C GLN A 119 3.33 -4.55 14.81
N THR A 120 4.14 -5.55 14.45
CA THR A 120 5.58 -5.37 14.22
C THR A 120 5.84 -4.34 13.11
N PHE A 121 5.05 -4.37 12.02
CA PHE A 121 5.16 -3.37 10.97
C PHE A 121 4.88 -1.95 11.50
N ARG A 122 3.78 -1.79 12.23
CA ARG A 122 3.38 -0.48 12.79
C ARG A 122 4.45 0.08 13.74
N GLU A 123 4.98 -0.75 14.62
CA GLU A 123 6.02 -0.34 15.57
C GLU A 123 7.30 0.07 14.87
N ARG A 124 7.73 -0.72 13.88
CA ARG A 124 8.93 -0.39 13.10
C ARG A 124 8.78 0.90 12.31
N MET A 125 7.63 1.11 11.68
CA MET A 125 7.38 2.35 10.92
C MET A 125 7.29 3.57 11.85
N LYS A 126 6.62 3.45 13.00
CA LYS A 126 6.59 4.54 14.01
C LYS A 126 8.01 4.88 14.50
N LYS A 127 8.80 3.88 14.83
CA LYS A 127 10.18 4.06 15.24
C LYS A 127 10.99 4.75 14.14
N PHE A 128 10.88 4.27 12.91
CA PHE A 128 11.56 4.87 11.76
C PHE A 128 11.20 6.34 11.55
N CYS A 129 9.91 6.68 11.52
CA CYS A 129 9.47 8.06 11.34
C CYS A 129 10.00 8.98 12.44
N LYS A 130 10.02 8.52 13.69
CA LYS A 130 10.59 9.26 14.81
C LYS A 130 12.11 9.44 14.69
N GLU A 131 12.84 8.38 14.35
CA GLU A 131 14.30 8.41 14.21
C GLU A 131 14.76 9.28 13.03
N GLN A 132 13.96 9.35 11.95
CA GLN A 132 14.25 10.19 10.80
C GLN A 132 13.73 11.62 10.93
N GLY A 133 13.02 11.95 12.03
CA GLY A 133 12.50 13.29 12.27
C GLY A 133 11.39 13.72 11.30
N ILE A 134 10.61 12.77 10.75
CA ILE A 134 9.52 13.07 9.80
C ILE A 134 8.60 14.13 10.40
N ALA A 135 8.32 15.20 9.63
CA ALA A 135 7.59 16.37 10.08
C ALA A 135 8.14 16.92 11.43
N GLU A 136 9.46 17.13 11.50
CA GLU A 136 10.16 17.61 12.70
C GLU A 136 9.97 16.70 13.94
N GLY A 137 9.65 15.42 13.70
CA GLY A 137 9.40 14.42 14.75
C GLY A 137 7.95 14.35 15.26
N GLU A 138 7.07 15.20 14.75
CA GLU A 138 5.66 15.28 15.16
C GLU A 138 4.78 14.21 14.45
N TYR A 139 5.26 13.61 13.35
CA TYR A 139 4.46 12.66 12.60
C TYR A 139 4.30 11.31 13.31
N LEU A 140 3.06 10.98 13.63
CA LEU A 140 2.70 9.68 14.20
C LEU A 140 2.19 8.76 13.10
N PHE A 141 3.04 7.85 12.61
CA PHE A 141 2.69 6.91 11.56
C PHE A 141 1.50 6.03 11.94
N GLN A 142 0.48 6.02 11.08
CA GLN A 142 -0.69 5.15 11.18
C GLN A 142 -1.04 4.54 9.82
N THR A 143 -1.14 3.23 9.75
CA THR A 143 -1.42 2.50 8.49
C THR A 143 -2.77 2.86 7.89
N HIS A 144 -3.74 3.23 8.71
CA HIS A 144 -5.10 3.53 8.25
C HIS A 144 -5.20 4.89 7.56
N ASP A 145 -4.30 5.81 7.88
CA ASP A 145 -4.29 7.16 7.30
C ASP A 145 -3.96 7.13 5.80
N TYR A 146 -3.14 6.19 5.35
CA TYR A 146 -2.87 5.97 3.92
C TYR A 146 -4.10 5.56 3.15
N ARG A 147 -4.99 4.80 3.78
CA ARG A 147 -6.26 4.45 3.18
C ARG A 147 -7.19 5.65 3.03
N HIS A 148 -7.18 6.56 4.00
CA HIS A 148 -7.88 7.84 3.89
C HIS A 148 -7.26 8.72 2.81
N THR A 149 -5.93 8.79 2.73
CA THR A 149 -5.20 9.54 1.71
C THR A 149 -5.57 9.09 0.30
N VAL A 150 -5.57 7.78 0.05
CA VAL A 150 -5.99 7.22 -1.25
C VAL A 150 -7.47 7.53 -1.53
N ALA A 151 -8.36 7.44 -0.53
CA ALA A 151 -9.76 7.78 -0.68
C ALA A 151 -9.97 9.25 -1.04
N THR A 152 -9.26 10.16 -0.37
CA THR A 152 -9.32 11.60 -0.62
C THR A 152 -8.81 11.93 -2.01
N PHE A 153 -7.68 11.36 -2.41
CA PHE A 153 -7.14 11.52 -3.76
C PHE A 153 -8.15 11.12 -4.85
N PHE A 154 -8.89 10.05 -4.63
CA PHE A 154 -9.93 9.64 -5.57
C PHE A 154 -11.09 10.62 -5.67
N TYR A 155 -11.56 11.04 -4.51
CA TYR A 155 -12.67 11.99 -4.44
C TYR A 155 -12.30 13.31 -5.14
N GLU A 156 -11.13 13.84 -4.86
CA GLU A 156 -10.58 15.04 -5.49
C GLU A 156 -10.34 14.86 -7.00
N SER A 157 -10.03 13.64 -7.44
CA SER A 157 -9.90 13.28 -8.86
C SER A 157 -11.24 13.09 -9.58
N GLY A 158 -12.37 13.37 -8.92
CA GLY A 158 -13.72 13.33 -9.49
C GLY A 158 -14.38 11.94 -9.44
N ALA A 159 -13.87 11.00 -8.64
CA ALA A 159 -14.57 9.75 -8.38
C ALA A 159 -15.79 9.97 -7.46
N SER A 160 -16.89 9.26 -7.71
CA SER A 160 -18.04 9.33 -6.82
C SER A 160 -17.72 8.74 -5.44
N LEU A 161 -18.38 9.22 -4.39
CA LEU A 161 -18.25 8.63 -3.05
C LEU A 161 -18.59 7.12 -3.05
N GLN A 162 -19.53 6.71 -3.89
CA GLN A 162 -19.88 5.30 -4.02
C GLN A 162 -18.71 4.51 -4.61
N SER A 163 -18.10 4.99 -5.69
CA SER A 163 -16.93 4.34 -6.31
C SER A 163 -15.74 4.23 -5.34
N VAL A 164 -15.50 5.27 -4.53
CA VAL A 164 -14.46 5.24 -3.49
C VAL A 164 -14.79 4.22 -2.40
N ARG A 165 -16.04 4.18 -1.94
CA ARG A 165 -16.50 3.16 -0.97
C ARG A 165 -16.33 1.75 -1.51
N ASP A 166 -16.71 1.55 -2.76
CA ASP A 166 -16.64 0.23 -3.40
C ASP A 166 -15.19 -0.20 -3.59
N TYR A 167 -14.31 0.68 -4.02
CA TYR A 167 -12.88 0.40 -4.07
C TYR A 167 -12.31 -0.03 -2.70
N LEU A 168 -12.71 0.66 -1.64
CA LEU A 168 -12.20 0.39 -0.30
C LEU A 168 -12.89 -0.77 0.42
N ARG A 169 -14.15 -1.07 0.11
CA ARG A 169 -14.98 -2.00 0.90
C ARG A 169 -15.21 -3.36 0.25
N HIS A 170 -15.37 -3.43 -1.08
CA HIS A 170 -15.95 -4.61 -1.71
C HIS A 170 -14.95 -5.56 -2.35
N SER A 171 -15.31 -6.85 -2.29
CA SER A 171 -14.87 -7.86 -3.20
C SER A 171 -15.58 -7.66 -4.55
N TYR A 172 -14.85 -7.77 -5.63
CA TYR A 172 -15.28 -7.52 -7.01
C TYR A 172 -16.41 -8.42 -7.56
N GLN A 173 -17.06 -9.25 -6.75
CA GLN A 173 -18.09 -10.16 -7.25
C GLN A 173 -19.43 -9.49 -7.61
N GLU A 174 -19.67 -8.25 -7.23
CA GLU A 174 -20.97 -7.58 -7.42
C GLU A 174 -20.91 -6.25 -8.20
N MET A 175 -19.75 -5.85 -8.72
CA MET A 175 -19.64 -4.61 -9.48
C MET A 175 -19.81 -4.88 -10.98
N THR A 176 -20.70 -4.16 -11.62
CA THR A 176 -20.82 -4.10 -13.09
C THR A 176 -19.48 -3.69 -13.70
N GLU A 177 -19.04 -4.38 -14.73
CA GLU A 177 -17.72 -4.24 -15.38
C GLU A 177 -17.29 -2.80 -15.68
N GLN A 178 -18.22 -1.90 -15.92
CA GLN A 178 -17.96 -0.47 -16.22
C GLN A 178 -17.43 0.34 -15.02
N TYR A 179 -17.71 -0.06 -13.77
CA TYR A 179 -17.23 0.65 -12.56
C TYR A 179 -15.90 0.13 -12.06
N ILE A 180 -15.54 -1.09 -12.43
CA ILE A 180 -14.34 -1.78 -11.97
C ILE A 180 -13.08 -1.11 -12.50
N ASP A 181 -13.12 -0.58 -13.71
CA ASP A 181 -11.93 -0.14 -14.44
C ASP A 181 -11.51 1.30 -14.13
N TYR A 182 -12.46 2.18 -13.88
CA TYR A 182 -12.18 3.63 -13.87
C TYR A 182 -11.32 4.10 -12.70
N VAL A 183 -11.65 3.69 -11.50
CA VAL A 183 -10.99 4.18 -10.26
C VAL A 183 -9.63 3.51 -10.05
N PRO A 184 -9.52 2.18 -10.09
CA PRO A 184 -8.22 1.51 -9.98
C PRO A 184 -7.27 1.87 -11.11
N GLN A 185 -7.74 2.05 -12.35
CA GLN A 185 -6.90 2.47 -13.47
C GLN A 185 -6.36 3.89 -13.31
N LYS A 186 -7.14 4.82 -12.78
CA LYS A 186 -6.66 6.17 -12.46
C LYS A 186 -5.54 6.14 -11.41
N ILE A 187 -5.65 5.31 -10.37
CA ILE A 187 -4.57 5.15 -9.40
C ILE A 187 -3.33 4.56 -10.08
N ALA A 188 -3.50 3.46 -10.79
CA ALA A 188 -2.39 2.82 -11.47
C ALA A 188 -1.66 3.81 -12.37
N LYS A 189 -2.41 4.62 -13.14
CA LYS A 189 -1.86 5.66 -14.00
C LYS A 189 -1.13 6.77 -13.22
N ALA A 190 -1.72 7.28 -12.15
CA ALA A 190 -1.11 8.31 -11.32
C ALA A 190 0.18 7.80 -10.64
N ASN A 191 0.17 6.55 -10.15
CA ASN A 191 1.34 5.92 -9.60
C ASN A 191 2.41 5.66 -10.67
N ASP A 192 2.04 5.27 -11.89
CA ASP A 192 2.98 5.12 -13.00
C ASP A 192 3.64 6.44 -13.38
N GLU A 193 2.89 7.53 -13.39
CA GLU A 193 3.44 8.88 -13.61
C GLU A 193 4.48 9.24 -12.54
N TYR A 194 4.20 8.94 -11.27
CA TYR A 194 5.16 9.11 -10.18
C TYR A 194 6.44 8.28 -10.40
N PHE A 195 6.32 7.00 -10.72
CA PHE A 195 7.47 6.12 -10.91
C PHE A 195 8.31 6.44 -12.17
N LYS A 196 7.72 7.11 -13.17
CA LYS A 196 8.43 7.57 -14.39
C LYS A 196 9.26 8.82 -14.16
N GLN A 197 8.99 9.59 -13.11
CA GLN A 197 9.75 10.81 -12.83
C GLN A 197 11.22 10.49 -12.51
N PRO A 198 12.17 11.32 -12.98
CA PRO A 198 13.58 11.18 -12.66
C PRO A 198 13.80 11.17 -11.13
N GLY A 199 14.50 10.18 -10.62
CA GLY A 199 14.77 10.02 -9.18
C GLY A 199 13.76 9.17 -8.43
N ASN A 200 12.55 8.97 -8.92
CA ASN A 200 11.50 8.17 -8.26
C ASN A 200 11.52 6.69 -8.67
N ASN A 201 12.50 6.26 -9.44
CA ASN A 201 12.66 4.86 -9.81
C ASN A 201 13.21 4.04 -8.63
N LEU A 202 12.34 3.63 -7.75
CA LEU A 202 12.67 2.86 -6.53
C LEU A 202 13.32 1.50 -6.84
N ALA A 203 13.18 0.96 -8.05
CA ALA A 203 13.88 -0.24 -8.48
C ALA A 203 15.39 -0.02 -8.57
N VAL A 204 15.85 1.20 -8.86
CA VAL A 204 17.26 1.57 -8.85
C VAL A 204 17.83 1.55 -7.43
N GLY A 205 17.06 2.01 -6.44
CA GLY A 205 17.42 1.94 -5.03
C GLY A 205 17.57 0.50 -4.51
N LEU A 206 16.75 -0.42 -4.99
CA LEU A 206 16.85 -1.84 -4.69
C LEU A 206 18.13 -2.48 -5.24
N ARG A 207 18.63 -2.01 -6.40
CA ARG A 207 19.90 -2.48 -6.99
C ARG A 207 21.14 -2.02 -6.21
N LYS A 208 21.11 -0.84 -5.60
CA LYS A 208 22.26 -0.29 -4.87
C LYS A 208 22.46 -0.86 -3.48
N GLY A 209 21.48 -1.51 -2.89
CA GLY A 209 21.55 -2.15 -1.56
C GLY A 209 22.34 -3.47 -1.54
N GLY A 210 22.89 -3.95 -2.67
CA GLY A 210 23.54 -5.24 -2.81
C GLY A 210 25.06 -5.26 -2.54
N LYS A 211 25.66 -4.19 -2.03
CA LYS A 211 27.09 -4.18 -1.65
C LYS A 211 27.28 -3.82 -0.18
N ARG A 212 26.99 -4.75 0.69
CA ARG A 212 27.62 -4.84 2.02
C ARG A 212 27.92 -6.32 2.29
N GLY A 213 29.10 -6.73 1.84
CA GLY A 213 29.70 -8.00 2.16
C GLY A 213 31.16 -7.93 1.84
N ARG A 214 31.96 -7.46 2.77
CA ARG A 214 33.33 -7.88 3.10
C ARG A 214 33.64 -7.36 4.47
#